data_aca331974c34176f986aebe4115565db
#
_entry.id   aca331974c34176f986aebe4115565db
#
_cell.length_a   1.000
_cell.length_b   1.000
_cell.length_c   1.000
_cell.angle_alpha   90.00
_cell.angle_beta   90.00
_cell.angle_gamma   90.00
#
_symmetry.space_group_name_H-M   'P 1'
#
loop_
_entity.id
_entity.type
_entity.pdbx_description
1 polymer ?
#
loop_
_entity_poly.entity_id
_entity_poly.type
_entity_poly.pdbx_seq_one_letter_code
_entity_poly.pdbx_strand_id
1 'polypeptide(L)'
;MQALLLKFHRMKPLTATFISILFAISLSAQIIPTKNSLQTDIGKVISDYPNGFKNIIGEQVIENPQTIEFECLVTVKDAIKCRLVKYSSNVKEIYSWEADMLKTDDFETAAKKFRELYNSLQHLSVNINGSTAVFKGDYIKPSEAIKFTTIVLDPADKTPELKKLKISLVLEADMLDWVIKIQVYEQEREDRDKGPAIDE
;
A
#
# COMPACT_ATOMS: atom_id res chain seq x y z
N MET A 1 -34.27 36.14 -73.51
CA MET A 1 -33.10 35.32 -73.13
C MET A 1 -32.46 36.01 -71.98
N GLN A 2 -32.88 35.70 -70.75
CA GLN A 2 -32.38 36.33 -69.52
C GLN A 2 -31.49 35.33 -68.81
N ALA A 3 -30.22 35.71 -68.56
CA ALA A 3 -29.26 34.91 -67.83
C ALA A 3 -29.44 35.11 -66.32
N LEU A 4 -29.69 34.02 -65.65
CA LEU A 4 -29.82 33.97 -64.17
C LEU A 4 -28.44 33.91 -63.51
N LEU A 5 -27.99 35.02 -62.91
CA LEU A 5 -26.77 35.11 -62.17
C LEU A 5 -26.97 34.54 -60.76
N LEU A 6 -26.42 33.36 -60.45
CA LEU A 6 -26.36 32.78 -59.11
C LEU A 6 -25.30 33.53 -58.29
N LYS A 7 -25.79 34.23 -57.28
CA LYS A 7 -24.97 34.96 -56.28
C LYS A 7 -24.46 33.99 -55.24
N PHE A 8 -23.22 33.55 -55.31
CA PHE A 8 -22.56 32.79 -54.25
C PHE A 8 -22.35 33.68 -53.03
N HIS A 9 -23.05 33.39 -51.96
CA HIS A 9 -22.87 34.02 -50.67
C HIS A 9 -21.57 33.48 -50.05
N ARG A 10 -20.55 34.32 -49.91
CA ARG A 10 -19.33 34.03 -49.15
C ARG A 10 -19.70 33.80 -47.69
N MET A 11 -19.67 32.58 -47.24
CA MET A 11 -19.73 32.26 -45.79
C MET A 11 -18.48 32.78 -45.09
N LYS A 12 -18.73 33.60 -44.07
CA LYS A 12 -17.68 34.26 -43.29
C LYS A 12 -16.90 33.22 -42.45
N PRO A 13 -15.57 33.36 -42.25
CA PRO A 13 -14.72 32.39 -41.60
C PRO A 13 -14.92 32.27 -40.05
N LEU A 14 -15.98 32.89 -39.51
CA LEU A 14 -16.22 32.92 -38.07
C LEU A 14 -16.76 31.58 -37.50
N THR A 15 -17.38 30.72 -38.34
CA THR A 15 -17.96 29.44 -37.89
C THR A 15 -16.92 28.32 -37.78
N ALA A 16 -15.80 28.42 -38.53
CA ALA A 16 -14.72 27.41 -38.45
C ALA A 16 -13.93 27.47 -37.17
N THR A 17 -13.78 28.67 -36.56
CA THR A 17 -12.99 28.87 -35.34
C THR A 17 -13.68 28.33 -34.07
N PHE A 18 -15.00 28.32 -34.05
CA PHE A 18 -15.75 27.81 -32.90
C PHE A 18 -15.72 26.29 -32.77
N ILE A 19 -15.66 25.55 -33.88
CA ILE A 19 -15.61 24.08 -33.91
C ILE A 19 -14.24 23.59 -33.43
N SER A 20 -13.14 24.33 -33.69
CA SER A 20 -11.81 23.97 -33.25
C SER A 20 -11.60 24.13 -31.74
N ILE A 21 -12.30 25.05 -31.08
CA ILE A 21 -12.19 25.28 -29.63
C ILE A 21 -12.94 24.20 -28.84
N LEU A 22 -14.05 23.67 -29.37
CA LEU A 22 -14.77 22.58 -28.71
C LEU A 22 -14.01 21.25 -28.71
N PHE A 23 -13.10 21.03 -29.67
CA PHE A 23 -12.30 19.79 -29.74
C PHE A 23 -11.09 19.80 -28.80
N ALA A 24 -10.61 20.98 -28.37
CA ALA A 24 -9.46 21.12 -27.48
C ALA A 24 -9.80 20.83 -26.00
N ILE A 25 -11.08 20.83 -25.60
CA ILE A 25 -11.51 20.62 -24.22
C ILE A 25 -11.65 19.12 -23.89
N SER A 26 -11.65 18.24 -24.87
CA SER A 26 -11.93 16.80 -24.69
C SER A 26 -10.70 15.95 -24.35
N LEU A 27 -9.48 16.51 -24.25
CA LEU A 27 -8.24 15.74 -24.04
C LEU A 27 -7.67 15.84 -22.63
N SER A 28 -8.40 16.37 -21.67
CA SER A 28 -8.06 16.20 -20.26
C SER A 28 -8.73 14.91 -19.74
N ALA A 29 -8.50 13.79 -20.40
CA ALA A 29 -8.70 12.49 -19.77
C ALA A 29 -7.69 12.44 -18.61
N GLN A 30 -8.12 12.82 -17.42
CA GLN A 30 -7.39 12.56 -16.20
C GLN A 30 -7.17 11.04 -16.18
N ILE A 31 -5.93 10.64 -16.38
CA ILE A 31 -5.51 9.27 -16.08
C ILE A 31 -5.67 9.15 -14.57
N ILE A 32 -6.86 8.72 -14.12
CA ILE A 32 -7.06 8.28 -12.74
C ILE A 32 -6.14 7.08 -12.60
N PRO A 33 -5.08 7.15 -11.75
CA PRO A 33 -4.21 6.02 -11.56
C PRO A 33 -5.07 4.87 -11.03
N THR A 34 -5.26 3.85 -11.85
CA THR A 34 -5.99 2.64 -11.43
C THR A 34 -5.14 2.00 -10.35
N LYS A 35 -5.62 1.98 -9.10
CA LYS A 35 -4.96 1.25 -8.01
C LYS A 35 -4.76 -0.18 -8.48
N ASN A 36 -3.54 -0.69 -8.35
CA ASN A 36 -3.31 -2.11 -8.59
C ASN A 36 -4.08 -2.93 -7.55
N SER A 37 -4.33 -4.21 -7.83
CA SER A 37 -5.12 -5.06 -6.93
C SER A 37 -4.47 -5.20 -5.55
N LEU A 38 -3.13 -5.27 -5.47
CA LEU A 38 -2.38 -5.30 -4.21
C LEU A 38 -2.68 -4.07 -3.34
N GLN A 39 -2.61 -2.85 -3.91
CA GLN A 39 -2.94 -1.61 -3.19
C GLN A 39 -4.39 -1.57 -2.71
N THR A 40 -5.30 -2.10 -3.52
CA THR A 40 -6.72 -2.18 -3.15
C THR A 40 -6.94 -3.11 -1.98
N ASP A 41 -6.31 -4.29 -2.00
CA ASP A 41 -6.50 -5.32 -0.97
C ASP A 41 -5.81 -4.91 0.34
N ILE A 42 -4.58 -4.40 0.30
CA ILE A 42 -3.92 -3.83 1.49
C ILE A 42 -4.70 -2.63 2.03
N GLY A 43 -5.30 -1.82 1.14
CA GLY A 43 -6.17 -0.73 1.54
C GLY A 43 -7.37 -1.17 2.38
N LYS A 44 -7.99 -2.33 2.07
CA LYS A 44 -9.07 -2.91 2.89
C LYS A 44 -8.57 -3.28 4.28
N VAL A 45 -7.38 -3.88 4.38
CA VAL A 45 -6.75 -4.24 5.66
C VAL A 45 -6.52 -3.00 6.50
N ILE A 46 -5.90 -1.97 5.93
CA ILE A 46 -5.59 -0.71 6.63
C ILE A 46 -6.85 0.02 7.05
N SER A 47 -7.91 -0.01 6.23
CA SER A 47 -9.19 0.62 6.58
C SER A 47 -9.85 0.01 7.80
N ASP A 48 -9.52 -1.25 8.16
CA ASP A 48 -10.04 -1.92 9.35
C ASP A 48 -9.13 -1.75 10.59
N TYR A 49 -7.97 -1.12 10.45
CA TYR A 49 -7.08 -0.84 11.58
C TYR A 49 -7.77 -0.10 12.75
N PRO A 50 -8.61 0.94 12.54
CA PRO A 50 -9.30 1.60 13.64
C PRO A 50 -10.23 0.67 14.42
N ASN A 51 -10.70 -0.43 13.80
CA ASN A 51 -11.54 -1.45 14.44
C ASN A 51 -10.71 -2.58 15.09
N GLY A 52 -9.36 -2.47 15.08
CA GLY A 52 -8.47 -3.52 15.58
C GLY A 52 -8.56 -4.80 14.75
N PHE A 53 -8.77 -4.66 13.43
CA PHE A 53 -8.89 -5.76 12.45
C PHE A 53 -10.05 -6.73 12.69
N LYS A 54 -11.05 -6.36 13.49
CA LYS A 54 -12.15 -7.24 13.92
C LYS A 54 -13.09 -7.67 12.79
N ASN A 55 -13.19 -6.87 11.71
CA ASN A 55 -14.06 -7.21 10.59
C ASN A 55 -13.38 -8.11 9.55
N ILE A 56 -12.07 -8.33 9.68
CA ILE A 56 -11.29 -9.17 8.75
C ILE A 56 -10.68 -10.40 9.42
N ILE A 57 -10.91 -10.60 10.72
CA ILE A 57 -10.45 -11.77 11.47
C ILE A 57 -11.35 -12.97 11.17
N GLY A 58 -10.72 -14.10 10.87
CA GLY A 58 -11.37 -15.38 10.61
C GLY A 58 -11.27 -16.34 11.81
N GLU A 59 -11.25 -17.63 11.52
CA GLU A 59 -11.12 -18.68 12.53
C GLU A 59 -9.72 -18.72 13.15
N GLN A 60 -9.64 -19.12 14.42
CA GLN A 60 -8.37 -19.37 15.10
C GLN A 60 -7.70 -20.62 14.52
N VAL A 61 -6.43 -20.51 14.15
CA VAL A 61 -5.67 -21.60 13.52
C VAL A 61 -4.62 -22.17 14.46
N ILE A 62 -3.85 -21.28 15.12
CA ILE A 62 -2.74 -21.66 15.99
C ILE A 62 -2.82 -20.86 17.27
N GLU A 63 -2.53 -21.52 18.39
CA GLU A 63 -2.37 -20.87 19.70
C GLU A 63 -1.03 -21.25 20.30
N ASN A 64 -0.24 -20.23 20.63
CA ASN A 64 1.04 -20.34 21.33
C ASN A 64 0.96 -19.49 22.60
N PRO A 65 1.85 -19.68 23.58
CA PRO A 65 1.82 -18.90 24.82
C PRO A 65 1.92 -17.38 24.63
N GLN A 66 2.52 -16.92 23.52
CA GLN A 66 2.74 -15.50 23.25
C GLN A 66 1.87 -14.95 22.12
N THR A 67 1.34 -15.81 21.25
CA THR A 67 0.59 -15.39 20.06
C THR A 67 -0.56 -16.33 19.76
N ILE A 68 -1.62 -15.77 19.19
CA ILE A 68 -2.72 -16.53 18.59
C ILE A 68 -2.81 -16.10 17.13
N GLU A 69 -2.77 -17.07 16.21
CA GLU A 69 -2.95 -16.83 14.78
C GLU A 69 -4.40 -17.12 14.38
N PHE A 70 -4.92 -16.24 13.54
CA PHE A 70 -6.25 -16.36 12.94
C PHE A 70 -6.13 -16.33 11.42
N GLU A 71 -7.05 -16.99 10.75
CA GLU A 71 -7.25 -16.76 9.31
C GLU A 71 -7.62 -15.30 9.05
N CYS A 72 -7.32 -14.83 7.84
CA CYS A 72 -7.74 -13.50 7.41
C CYS A 72 -8.82 -13.62 6.35
N LEU A 73 -9.95 -12.91 6.53
CA LEU A 73 -11.04 -12.87 5.57
C LEU A 73 -10.72 -12.02 4.32
N VAL A 74 -9.65 -11.21 4.38
CA VAL A 74 -9.14 -10.42 3.24
C VAL A 74 -7.94 -11.14 2.64
N THR A 75 -8.11 -11.65 1.42
CA THR A 75 -7.01 -12.22 0.63
C THR A 75 -6.34 -11.10 -0.17
N VAL A 76 -5.03 -11.01 -0.08
CA VAL A 76 -4.21 -10.11 -0.88
C VAL A 76 -3.73 -10.84 -2.13
N LYS A 77 -3.85 -10.19 -3.27
CA LYS A 77 -3.41 -10.76 -4.55
C LYS A 77 -1.94 -11.17 -4.50
N ASP A 78 -1.64 -12.35 -5.04
CA ASP A 78 -0.32 -12.97 -5.10
C ASP A 78 0.29 -13.34 -3.73
N ALA A 79 -0.45 -13.21 -2.62
CA ALA A 79 -0.01 -13.70 -1.33
C ALA A 79 -0.12 -15.24 -1.26
N ILE A 80 0.89 -15.88 -0.69
CA ILE A 80 0.91 -17.31 -0.40
C ILE A 80 -0.04 -17.61 0.75
N LYS A 81 -0.01 -16.76 1.79
CA LYS A 81 -0.83 -16.87 3.00
C LYS A 81 -1.07 -15.47 3.57
N CYS A 82 -2.28 -15.22 4.07
CA CYS A 82 -2.62 -14.05 4.88
C CYS A 82 -3.10 -14.52 6.25
N ARG A 83 -2.69 -13.82 7.31
CA ARG A 83 -3.10 -14.13 8.69
C ARG A 83 -3.19 -12.88 9.54
N LEU A 84 -3.91 -12.99 10.63
CA LEU A 84 -3.89 -12.05 11.74
C LEU A 84 -3.20 -12.71 12.92
N VAL A 85 -2.30 -12.00 13.56
CA VAL A 85 -1.59 -12.45 14.75
C VAL A 85 -1.98 -11.55 15.91
N LYS A 86 -2.55 -12.14 16.93
CA LYS A 86 -2.81 -11.50 18.21
C LYS A 86 -1.65 -11.77 19.15
N TYR A 87 -1.12 -10.72 19.74
CA TYR A 87 -0.04 -10.82 20.73
C TYR A 87 -0.59 -10.79 22.15
N SER A 88 -0.02 -11.64 23.01
CA SER A 88 -0.33 -11.61 24.43
C SER A 88 0.13 -10.31 25.07
N SER A 89 -0.80 -9.54 25.59
CA SER A 89 -0.55 -8.28 26.30
C SER A 89 -1.49 -8.15 27.48
N ASN A 90 -0.96 -7.67 28.62
CA ASN A 90 -1.75 -7.45 29.82
C ASN A 90 -2.54 -6.13 29.79
N VAL A 91 -2.29 -5.27 28.81
CA VAL A 91 -2.84 -3.91 28.78
C VAL A 91 -3.96 -3.79 27.74
N LYS A 92 -3.74 -4.29 26.53
CA LYS A 92 -4.74 -4.29 25.45
C LYS A 92 -4.46 -5.42 24.46
N GLU A 93 -5.47 -5.77 23.70
CA GLU A 93 -5.31 -6.69 22.57
C GLU A 93 -4.53 -5.98 21.46
N ILE A 94 -3.43 -6.57 21.03
CA ILE A 94 -2.58 -6.08 19.95
C ILE A 94 -2.65 -7.08 18.82
N TYR A 95 -2.98 -6.59 17.65
CA TYR A 95 -3.04 -7.38 16.45
C TYR A 95 -2.09 -6.85 15.39
N SER A 96 -1.46 -7.75 14.64
CA SER A 96 -0.86 -7.46 13.35
C SER A 96 -1.52 -8.27 12.25
N TRP A 97 -1.61 -7.68 11.08
CA TRP A 97 -1.93 -8.39 9.86
C TRP A 97 -0.64 -8.69 9.11
N GLU A 98 -0.54 -9.91 8.57
CA GLU A 98 0.65 -10.37 7.86
C GLU A 98 0.27 -11.11 6.58
N ALA A 99 1.07 -10.90 5.51
CA ALA A 99 0.97 -11.64 4.27
C ALA A 99 2.35 -12.15 3.84
N ASP A 100 2.46 -13.44 3.59
CA ASP A 100 3.62 -14.07 2.98
C ASP A 100 3.50 -13.90 1.45
N MET A 101 4.40 -13.13 0.84
CA MET A 101 4.31 -12.70 -0.57
C MET A 101 5.19 -13.53 -1.51
N LEU A 102 6.24 -14.13 -0.98
CA LEU A 102 7.18 -14.96 -1.75
C LEU A 102 7.95 -15.87 -0.80
N LYS A 103 8.23 -17.09 -1.27
CA LYS A 103 9.23 -18.00 -0.72
C LYS A 103 10.01 -18.60 -1.88
N THR A 104 11.36 -18.46 -1.91
CA THR A 104 12.24 -18.90 -2.98
C THR A 104 13.66 -19.08 -2.47
N ASP A 105 14.41 -20.00 -3.05
CA ASP A 105 15.85 -20.20 -2.82
C ASP A 105 16.73 -19.22 -3.62
N ASP A 106 16.15 -18.51 -4.60
CA ASP A 106 16.85 -17.54 -5.45
C ASP A 106 16.76 -16.11 -4.91
N PHE A 107 17.91 -15.59 -4.46
CA PHE A 107 18.02 -14.21 -3.94
C PHE A 107 17.65 -13.15 -4.98
N GLU A 108 18.04 -13.30 -6.24
CA GLU A 108 17.79 -12.29 -7.27
C GLU A 108 16.28 -12.16 -7.54
N THR A 109 15.57 -13.28 -7.58
CA THR A 109 14.10 -13.32 -7.67
C THR A 109 13.47 -12.63 -6.47
N ALA A 110 13.95 -12.91 -5.26
CA ALA A 110 13.48 -12.29 -4.05
C ALA A 110 13.74 -10.76 -4.04
N ALA A 111 14.94 -10.33 -4.38
CA ALA A 111 15.32 -8.91 -4.44
C ALA A 111 14.49 -8.13 -5.47
N LYS A 112 14.20 -8.73 -6.63
CA LYS A 112 13.33 -8.15 -7.66
C LYS A 112 11.90 -7.99 -7.14
N LYS A 113 11.32 -9.05 -6.56
CA LYS A 113 9.95 -9.01 -6.01
C LYS A 113 9.84 -8.02 -4.85
N PHE A 114 10.85 -7.94 -3.98
CA PHE A 114 10.91 -6.98 -2.88
C PHE A 114 10.82 -5.52 -3.39
N ARG A 115 11.57 -5.19 -4.46
CA ARG A 115 11.51 -3.87 -5.09
C ARG A 115 10.14 -3.59 -5.73
N GLU A 116 9.53 -4.56 -6.39
CA GLU A 116 8.20 -4.43 -7.00
C GLU A 116 7.13 -4.14 -5.92
N LEU A 117 7.19 -4.86 -4.80
CA LEU A 117 6.30 -4.65 -3.67
C LEU A 117 6.51 -3.27 -3.03
N TYR A 118 7.76 -2.86 -2.81
CA TYR A 118 8.07 -1.52 -2.33
C TYR A 118 7.48 -0.44 -3.24
N ASN A 119 7.69 -0.54 -4.56
CA ASN A 119 7.15 0.42 -5.52
C ASN A 119 5.61 0.50 -5.47
N SER A 120 4.95 -0.61 -5.17
CA SER A 120 3.50 -0.62 -4.99
C SER A 120 3.08 0.03 -3.66
N LEU A 121 3.81 -0.22 -2.59
CA LEU A 121 3.48 0.27 -1.24
C LEU A 121 3.77 1.76 -1.07
N GLN A 122 4.87 2.30 -1.64
CA GLN A 122 5.24 3.71 -1.53
C GLN A 122 4.22 4.69 -2.14
N HIS A 123 3.30 4.20 -2.98
CA HIS A 123 2.21 4.98 -3.58
C HIS A 123 0.85 4.63 -2.98
N LEU A 124 0.84 3.90 -1.86
CA LEU A 124 -0.39 3.49 -1.22
C LEU A 124 -1.08 4.69 -0.57
N SER A 125 -2.32 4.89 -0.98
CA SER A 125 -3.21 5.93 -0.44
C SER A 125 -4.53 5.28 -0.03
N VAL A 126 -4.89 5.42 1.23
CA VAL A 126 -6.07 4.77 1.83
C VAL A 126 -6.94 5.80 2.52
N ASN A 127 -8.25 5.70 2.36
CA ASN A 127 -9.18 6.49 3.15
C ASN A 127 -9.46 5.77 4.48
N ILE A 128 -9.23 6.45 5.59
CA ILE A 128 -9.48 5.96 6.95
C ILE A 128 -10.33 7.00 7.66
N ASN A 129 -11.56 6.65 8.01
CA ASN A 129 -12.51 7.54 8.69
C ASN A 129 -12.68 8.93 8.01
N GLY A 130 -12.69 8.96 6.66
CA GLY A 130 -12.85 10.19 5.89
C GLY A 130 -11.56 10.98 5.64
N SER A 131 -10.44 10.58 6.23
CA SER A 131 -9.11 11.16 5.98
C SER A 131 -8.29 10.26 5.06
N THR A 132 -7.52 10.87 4.15
CA THR A 132 -6.64 10.12 3.25
C THR A 132 -5.26 9.96 3.88
N ALA A 133 -4.89 8.73 4.23
CA ALA A 133 -3.55 8.39 4.66
C ALA A 133 -2.67 8.02 3.46
N VAL A 134 -1.49 8.63 3.35
CA VAL A 134 -0.45 8.30 2.37
C VAL A 134 0.75 7.76 3.12
N PHE A 135 1.26 6.59 2.71
CA PHE A 135 2.39 5.95 3.38
C PHE A 135 3.71 6.26 2.65
N LYS A 136 4.76 6.50 3.43
CA LYS A 136 6.11 6.82 2.95
C LYS A 136 7.16 6.09 3.74
N GLY A 137 8.22 5.66 3.07
CA GLY A 137 9.40 5.05 3.66
C GLY A 137 10.52 5.00 2.62
N ASP A 138 11.77 5.02 3.04
CA ASP A 138 12.92 5.01 2.15
C ASP A 138 13.24 3.58 1.70
N TYR A 139 13.59 3.44 0.41
CA TYR A 139 14.01 2.16 -0.14
C TYR A 139 15.38 1.73 0.40
N ILE A 140 15.42 0.54 0.97
CA ILE A 140 16.64 -0.13 1.37
C ILE A 140 16.88 -1.28 0.38
N LYS A 141 18.00 -1.20 -0.37
CA LYS A 141 18.37 -2.26 -1.30
C LYS A 141 18.81 -3.50 -0.52
N PRO A 142 18.14 -4.65 -0.69
CA PRO A 142 18.58 -5.88 -0.05
C PRO A 142 19.92 -6.35 -0.62
N SER A 143 20.67 -7.09 0.21
CA SER A 143 21.93 -7.73 -0.16
C SER A 143 21.92 -9.16 0.35
N GLU A 144 22.41 -10.10 -0.44
CA GLU A 144 22.49 -11.51 -0.05
C GLU A 144 23.35 -11.75 1.20
N ALA A 145 24.35 -10.89 1.41
CA ALA A 145 25.19 -10.91 2.62
C ALA A 145 24.42 -10.52 3.90
N ILE A 146 23.33 -9.75 3.74
CA ILE A 146 22.46 -9.30 4.84
C ILE A 146 21.21 -10.17 4.84
N LYS A 147 21.11 -11.07 5.82
CA LYS A 147 20.05 -12.07 5.90
C LYS A 147 18.68 -11.49 6.31
N PHE A 148 18.59 -10.19 6.55
CA PHE A 148 17.36 -9.50 6.96
C PHE A 148 17.37 -8.05 6.46
N THR A 149 16.33 -7.66 5.73
CA THR A 149 16.12 -6.27 5.27
C THR A 149 14.68 -5.89 5.53
N THR A 150 14.46 -4.78 6.24
CA THR A 150 13.12 -4.25 6.51
C THR A 150 13.00 -2.82 6.03
N ILE A 151 11.91 -2.51 5.36
CA ILE A 151 11.46 -1.15 5.05
C ILE A 151 10.20 -0.89 5.85
N VAL A 152 10.19 0.16 6.64
CA VAL A 152 8.99 0.62 7.36
C VAL A 152 8.43 1.83 6.63
N LEU A 153 7.13 1.78 6.33
CA LEU A 153 6.39 2.89 5.76
C LEU A 153 5.49 3.48 6.84
N ASP A 154 5.65 4.77 7.06
CA ASP A 154 4.88 5.57 8.00
C ASP A 154 3.78 6.35 7.31
N PRO A 155 2.65 6.61 7.98
CA PRO A 155 1.69 7.60 7.49
C PRO A 155 2.37 8.97 7.41
N ALA A 156 2.23 9.65 6.27
CA ALA A 156 2.77 10.99 6.08
C ALA A 156 2.08 12.02 6.97
N ASP A 157 0.79 11.80 7.24
CA ASP A 157 0.00 12.56 8.21
C ASP A 157 -0.05 11.75 9.53
N LYS A 158 0.55 12.33 10.57
CA LYS A 158 0.65 11.72 11.91
C LYS A 158 -0.50 12.17 12.80
N THR A 159 -1.75 12.01 12.35
CA THR A 159 -2.90 12.18 13.25
C THR A 159 -2.79 11.22 14.45
N PRO A 160 -3.39 11.55 15.61
CA PRO A 160 -3.33 10.66 16.78
C PRO A 160 -3.74 9.22 16.49
N GLU A 161 -4.72 9.03 15.58
CA GLU A 161 -5.26 7.72 15.21
C GLU A 161 -4.31 6.91 14.34
N LEU A 162 -3.47 7.59 13.53
CA LEU A 162 -2.62 6.94 12.54
C LEU A 162 -1.14 6.91 12.90
N LYS A 163 -0.68 7.73 13.85
CA LYS A 163 0.74 7.87 14.18
C LYS A 163 1.44 6.57 14.56
N LYS A 164 0.67 5.60 15.07
CA LYS A 164 1.18 4.29 15.48
C LYS A 164 1.06 3.22 14.40
N LEU A 165 0.27 3.48 13.35
CA LEU A 165 0.09 2.53 12.26
C LEU A 165 1.36 2.46 11.43
N LYS A 166 1.85 1.26 11.17
CA LYS A 166 3.04 0.98 10.37
C LYS A 166 2.72 -0.09 9.33
N ILE A 167 3.38 0.04 8.18
CA ILE A 167 3.46 -1.03 7.20
C ILE A 167 4.92 -1.42 7.11
N SER A 168 5.27 -2.68 7.29
CA SER A 168 6.62 -3.15 7.01
C SER A 168 6.65 -4.09 5.82
N LEU A 169 7.68 -3.96 5.02
CA LEU A 169 8.06 -4.88 3.97
C LEU A 169 9.38 -5.54 4.39
N VAL A 170 9.33 -6.84 4.62
CA VAL A 170 10.45 -7.63 5.16
C VAL A 170 10.92 -8.60 4.10
N LEU A 171 12.24 -8.70 3.91
CA LEU A 171 12.93 -9.77 3.23
C LEU A 171 13.87 -10.43 4.24
N GLU A 172 13.70 -11.72 4.48
CA GLU A 172 14.53 -12.46 5.41
C GLU A 172 14.94 -13.83 4.84
N ALA A 173 16.10 -14.32 5.29
CA ALA A 173 16.51 -15.70 5.01
C ALA A 173 15.89 -16.61 6.07
N ASP A 174 15.12 -17.60 5.61
CA ASP A 174 14.53 -18.67 6.42
C ASP A 174 15.12 -20.01 5.97
N MET A 175 16.06 -20.55 6.72
CA MET A 175 16.85 -21.73 6.39
C MET A 175 17.58 -21.59 5.03
N LEU A 176 17.06 -22.21 3.97
CA LEU A 176 17.60 -22.18 2.61
C LEU A 176 16.82 -21.24 1.68
N ASP A 177 15.71 -20.70 2.15
CA ASP A 177 14.81 -19.87 1.35
C ASP A 177 14.90 -18.40 1.76
N TRP A 178 14.58 -17.53 0.82
CA TRP A 178 14.26 -16.13 1.02
C TRP A 178 12.76 -15.97 1.11
N VAL A 179 12.29 -15.32 2.16
CA VAL A 179 10.87 -15.05 2.40
C VAL A 179 10.61 -13.56 2.38
N ILE A 180 9.55 -13.15 1.68
CA ILE A 180 9.08 -11.77 1.69
C ILE A 180 7.73 -11.72 2.39
N LYS A 181 7.64 -10.79 3.36
CA LYS A 181 6.41 -10.53 4.13
C LYS A 181 6.01 -9.07 4.06
N ILE A 182 4.71 -8.82 4.05
CA ILE A 182 4.12 -7.50 4.31
C ILE A 182 3.39 -7.61 5.64
N GLN A 183 3.60 -6.63 6.52
CA GLN A 183 2.92 -6.55 7.81
C GLN A 183 2.25 -5.19 7.96
N VAL A 184 1.05 -5.18 8.55
CA VAL A 184 0.33 -3.96 8.97
C VAL A 184 0.09 -4.10 10.46
N TYR A 185 0.65 -3.21 11.25
CA TYR A 185 0.65 -3.34 12.71
C TYR A 185 0.62 -2.00 13.43
N GLU A 186 0.31 -2.03 14.70
CA GLU A 186 0.42 -0.89 15.61
C GLU A 186 1.75 -0.93 16.34
N GLN A 187 2.55 0.13 16.21
CA GLN A 187 3.76 0.31 17.01
C GLN A 187 3.37 0.83 18.40
N GLU A 188 3.49 -0.01 19.43
CA GLU A 188 3.13 0.38 20.80
C GLU A 188 4.19 1.19 21.52
N ARG A 189 5.46 1.03 21.17
CA ARG A 189 6.59 1.77 21.78
C ARG A 189 7.29 2.59 20.71
N GLU A 190 7.40 3.89 20.91
CA GLU A 190 8.54 4.64 20.40
C GLU A 190 9.75 4.05 21.12
N ASP A 191 10.71 3.55 20.34
CA ASP A 191 11.89 2.89 20.88
C ASP A 191 12.48 3.69 22.04
N ARG A 192 12.36 3.18 23.25
CA ARG A 192 13.11 3.62 24.42
C ARG A 192 14.54 3.07 24.42
N ASP A 193 15.00 2.55 23.30
CA ASP A 193 16.35 2.05 23.10
C ASP A 193 17.39 3.14 22.79
N LYS A 194 17.07 4.39 23.05
CA LYS A 194 18.10 5.34 23.46
C LYS A 194 18.40 5.01 24.92
N GLY A 195 19.39 4.14 25.15
CA GLY A 195 19.94 3.90 26.47
C GLY A 195 20.18 5.21 27.22
N PRO A 196 20.21 5.20 28.53
CA PRO A 196 20.42 6.44 29.32
C PRO A 196 21.58 7.20 28.70
N ALA A 197 21.37 8.50 28.40
CA ALA A 197 22.46 9.38 28.01
C ALA A 197 23.53 9.22 29.07
N ILE A 198 24.71 8.73 28.67
CA ILE A 198 25.89 8.73 29.52
C ILE A 198 26.33 10.20 29.51
N ASP A 199 25.92 10.95 30.53
CA ASP A 199 26.46 12.28 30.79
C ASP A 199 27.95 12.09 31.15
N GLU A 200 28.83 12.54 30.23
CA GLU A 200 30.27 12.72 30.49
C GLU A 200 30.50 14.00 31.29
#